data_907d53dfca2302794fa94a7bf874f60a
#
_entry.id   907d53dfca2302794fa94a7bf874f60a
#
_cell.length_a   1.000
_cell.length_b   1.000
_cell.length_c   1.000
_cell.angle_alpha   90.00
_cell.angle_beta   90.00
_cell.angle_gamma   90.00
#
_symmetry.space_group_name_H-M   'P 1'
#
loop_
_entity.id
_entity.type
_entity.pdbx_description
1 polymer ?
#
loop_
_entity_poly.entity_id
_entity_poly.type
_entity_poly.pdbx_seq_one_letter_code
_entity_poly.pdbx_strand_id
1 'polypeptide(L)'
;MADRLLSRLGYERRDASDPSWAALAPGIGYTASLSARAAENLATVLACTNAIASAIGSIPALVYRRDAEGNRTEVASHPVARLCRVGANPGMSWPDTIEHWIASALLTGNGLLAIERSGNGQLSGLRWLPWGMVTVAELSSGRLAYDYADGRGNVRRYLESEVLHLRDRTDDGKIGRSRLSRAAETVQAAHAANTAASSFLANGARPSGLIEVPGTMKPEQRQSLREQIQGTHEGAANAGRTMVLDGGMTWKANQISPEDAELLETRQFAVVELCRLFQVPPPIIQDYSHNTFTNSAQAGLWFATFCLAPWARKIEAEFARSVLPTGYELELDLSGFLRGDPETRWNAHKIAIETGVLDADEVRQIEGWNPRKEEPAGVRSPAPANQGEQSHV
;
A
#
# COMPACT_ATOMS: atom_id res chain seq x y z
N MET A 1 -11.66 -26.26 -27.35
CA MET A 1 -12.76 -27.24 -27.15
C MET A 1 -13.47 -27.01 -25.83
N ALA A 2 -12.76 -26.71 -24.73
CA ALA A 2 -13.34 -26.37 -23.42
C ALA A 2 -14.21 -25.11 -23.46
N ASP A 3 -13.82 -24.06 -24.18
CA ASP A 3 -14.55 -22.80 -24.26
C ASP A 3 -15.93 -22.92 -24.92
N ARG A 4 -16.07 -23.81 -25.92
CA ARG A 4 -17.38 -24.11 -26.54
C ARG A 4 -18.31 -24.91 -25.64
N LEU A 5 -17.77 -25.67 -24.71
CA LEU A 5 -18.56 -26.41 -23.72
C LEU A 5 -19.02 -25.48 -22.59
N LEU A 6 -18.18 -24.57 -22.17
CA LEU A 6 -18.50 -23.58 -21.13
C LEU A 6 -19.57 -22.58 -21.62
N SER A 7 -19.48 -22.11 -22.87
CA SER A 7 -20.50 -21.20 -23.43
C SER A 7 -21.87 -21.87 -23.57
N ARG A 8 -21.94 -23.20 -23.82
CA ARG A 8 -23.19 -23.96 -23.82
C ARG A 8 -23.82 -24.13 -22.43
N LEU A 9 -23.02 -23.99 -21.38
CA LEU A 9 -23.45 -24.05 -19.98
C LEU A 9 -23.78 -22.66 -19.41
N GLY A 10 -23.77 -21.61 -20.26
CA GLY A 10 -24.05 -20.23 -19.83
C GLY A 10 -22.87 -19.56 -19.10
N TYR A 11 -21.66 -20.08 -19.22
CA TYR A 11 -20.48 -19.48 -18.65
C TYR A 11 -19.79 -18.57 -19.65
N GLU A 12 -19.63 -17.33 -19.32
CA GLU A 12 -18.82 -16.38 -20.05
C GLU A 12 -17.50 -16.20 -19.30
N ARG A 13 -16.40 -16.52 -19.96
CA ARG A 13 -15.06 -16.42 -19.38
C ARG A 13 -14.61 -14.96 -19.51
N ARG A 14 -14.52 -14.25 -18.38
CA ARG A 14 -13.96 -12.91 -18.31
C ARG A 14 -12.69 -12.96 -17.48
N ASP A 15 -11.57 -13.01 -18.15
CA ASP A 15 -10.23 -12.88 -17.55
C ASP A 15 -9.80 -11.42 -17.65
N ALA A 16 -9.23 -10.83 -16.60
CA ALA A 16 -8.73 -9.46 -16.63
C ALA A 16 -7.58 -9.27 -17.65
N SER A 17 -6.97 -10.35 -18.10
CA SER A 17 -5.99 -10.40 -19.20
C SER A 17 -6.61 -10.73 -20.56
N ASP A 18 -7.92 -10.98 -20.64
CA ASP A 18 -8.59 -11.34 -21.90
C ASP A 18 -8.60 -10.14 -22.87
N PRO A 19 -8.10 -10.30 -24.11
CA PRO A 19 -8.14 -9.27 -25.13
C PRO A 19 -9.56 -8.73 -25.45
N SER A 20 -10.62 -9.47 -25.13
CA SER A 20 -12.02 -9.02 -25.28
C SER A 20 -12.36 -7.80 -24.41
N TRP A 21 -11.66 -7.58 -23.29
CA TRP A 21 -11.76 -6.35 -22.51
C TRP A 21 -11.26 -5.12 -23.27
N ALA A 22 -10.27 -5.29 -24.14
CA ALA A 22 -9.80 -4.25 -25.04
C ALA A 22 -10.85 -3.87 -26.10
N ALA A 23 -11.71 -4.80 -26.49
CA ALA A 23 -12.79 -4.59 -27.47
C ALA A 23 -13.99 -3.82 -26.88
N LEU A 24 -14.19 -3.83 -25.57
CA LEU A 24 -15.28 -3.10 -24.88
C LEU A 24 -14.98 -1.61 -24.67
N ALA A 25 -13.74 -1.15 -24.91
CA ALA A 25 -13.36 0.25 -24.90
C ALA A 25 -12.77 0.66 -26.27
N PRO A 26 -13.58 0.77 -27.33
CA PRO A 26 -13.10 1.20 -28.63
C PRO A 26 -12.63 2.68 -28.54
N GLY A 27 -11.35 2.90 -28.65
CA GLY A 27 -10.75 4.24 -28.75
C GLY A 27 -9.76 4.65 -27.67
N ILE A 28 -9.57 3.88 -26.62
CA ILE A 28 -8.45 4.07 -25.70
C ILE A 28 -7.37 3.08 -26.13
N GLY A 29 -6.35 3.57 -26.84
CA GLY A 29 -5.15 2.78 -27.09
C GLY A 29 -4.57 2.34 -25.75
N TYR A 30 -4.73 1.08 -25.39
CA TYR A 30 -4.04 0.52 -24.25
C TYR A 30 -2.55 0.47 -24.60
N THR A 31 -1.83 1.49 -24.19
CA THR A 31 -0.39 1.36 -24.02
C THR A 31 -0.19 0.17 -23.09
N ALA A 32 0.64 -0.80 -23.52
CA ALA A 32 0.91 -2.00 -22.75
C ALA A 32 1.24 -1.60 -21.31
N SER A 33 0.34 -1.86 -20.37
CA SER A 33 0.54 -1.50 -18.96
C SER A 33 1.69 -2.34 -18.43
N LEU A 34 2.60 -1.71 -17.68
CA LEU A 34 3.60 -2.46 -16.91
C LEU A 34 2.87 -3.50 -16.05
N SER A 35 3.39 -4.72 -16.03
CA SER A 35 2.86 -5.72 -15.10
C SER A 35 2.95 -5.21 -13.67
N ALA A 36 2.06 -5.67 -12.79
CA ALA A 36 2.09 -5.30 -11.37
C ALA A 36 3.49 -5.49 -10.75
N ARG A 37 4.16 -6.60 -11.08
CA ARG A 37 5.53 -6.89 -10.65
C ARG A 37 6.59 -5.91 -11.19
N ALA A 38 6.46 -5.50 -12.44
CA ALA A 38 7.39 -4.53 -13.02
C ALA A 38 7.17 -3.12 -12.45
N ALA A 39 5.93 -2.75 -12.17
CA ALA A 39 5.60 -1.49 -11.54
C ALA A 39 6.07 -1.45 -10.05
N GLU A 40 6.02 -2.57 -9.36
CA GLU A 40 6.51 -2.71 -7.98
C GLU A 40 8.04 -2.53 -7.87
N ASN A 41 8.81 -2.69 -8.96
CA ASN A 41 10.23 -2.34 -8.99
C ASN A 41 10.48 -0.82 -8.91
N LEU A 42 9.46 0.02 -9.07
CA LEU A 42 9.56 1.43 -8.74
C LEU A 42 9.51 1.59 -7.22
N ALA A 43 10.58 2.09 -6.61
CA ALA A 43 10.69 2.23 -5.17
C ALA A 43 9.51 2.97 -4.53
N THR A 44 8.99 4.00 -5.20
CA THR A 44 7.84 4.78 -4.74
C THR A 44 6.55 3.95 -4.75
N VAL A 45 6.34 3.11 -5.78
CA VAL A 45 5.17 2.21 -5.84
C VAL A 45 5.23 1.19 -4.71
N LEU A 46 6.40 0.58 -4.51
CA LEU A 46 6.63 -0.36 -3.42
C LEU A 46 6.41 0.33 -2.05
N ALA A 47 6.99 1.50 -1.83
CA ALA A 47 6.87 2.24 -0.58
C ALA A 47 5.40 2.62 -0.28
N CYS A 48 4.66 3.15 -1.27
CA CYS A 48 3.25 3.49 -1.11
C CYS A 48 2.38 2.26 -0.83
N THR A 49 2.61 1.17 -1.58
CA THR A 49 1.87 -0.09 -1.39
C THR A 49 2.11 -0.66 0.01
N ASN A 50 3.37 -0.72 0.44
CA ASN A 50 3.74 -1.20 1.77
C ASN A 50 3.18 -0.29 2.87
N ALA A 51 3.29 1.04 2.73
CA ALA A 51 2.77 1.98 3.72
C ALA A 51 1.26 1.79 3.97
N ILE A 52 0.48 1.60 2.90
CA ILE A 52 -0.97 1.36 3.02
C ILE A 52 -1.24 -0.03 3.61
N ALA A 53 -0.61 -1.06 3.06
CA ALA A 53 -0.88 -2.44 3.43
C ALA A 53 -0.49 -2.73 4.89
N SER A 54 0.73 -2.33 5.30
CA SER A 54 1.21 -2.54 6.67
C SER A 54 0.44 -1.68 7.69
N ALA A 55 0.10 -0.44 7.33
CA ALA A 55 -0.71 0.41 8.20
C ALA A 55 -2.07 -0.26 8.49
N ILE A 56 -2.79 -0.71 7.46
CA ILE A 56 -4.10 -1.36 7.65
C ILE A 56 -3.95 -2.73 8.33
N GLY A 57 -2.91 -3.50 7.99
CA GLY A 57 -2.62 -4.78 8.65
C GLY A 57 -2.37 -4.65 10.15
N SER A 58 -1.82 -3.52 10.60
CA SER A 58 -1.53 -3.20 12.00
C SER A 58 -2.72 -2.64 12.78
N ILE A 59 -3.81 -2.24 12.12
CA ILE A 59 -4.99 -1.67 12.79
C ILE A 59 -5.71 -2.77 13.59
N PRO A 60 -6.03 -2.50 14.87
CA PRO A 60 -6.86 -3.41 15.65
C PRO A 60 -8.22 -3.62 14.98
N ALA A 61 -8.60 -4.89 14.79
CA ALA A 61 -9.89 -5.26 14.24
C ALA A 61 -10.79 -5.80 15.35
N LEU A 62 -11.89 -5.12 15.60
CA LEU A 62 -12.82 -5.40 16.68
C LEU A 62 -14.17 -5.85 16.13
N VAL A 63 -14.83 -6.78 16.77
CA VAL A 63 -16.17 -7.24 16.39
C VAL A 63 -17.18 -6.77 17.42
N TYR A 64 -18.18 -6.06 16.94
CA TYR A 64 -19.27 -5.54 17.76
C TYR A 64 -20.58 -6.24 17.42
N ARG A 65 -21.43 -6.37 18.41
CA ARG A 65 -22.83 -6.71 18.26
C ARG A 65 -23.67 -5.48 18.53
N ARG A 66 -24.61 -5.18 17.64
CA ARG A 66 -25.59 -4.11 17.81
C ARG A 66 -26.88 -4.70 18.31
N ASP A 67 -27.42 -4.16 19.41
CA ASP A 67 -28.73 -4.52 19.92
C ASP A 67 -29.87 -3.77 19.17
N ALA A 68 -31.12 -4.07 19.55
CA ALA A 68 -32.30 -3.45 18.91
C ALA A 68 -32.40 -1.95 19.23
N GLU A 69 -31.82 -1.52 20.33
CA GLU A 69 -31.77 -0.12 20.81
C GLU A 69 -30.62 0.66 20.16
N GLY A 70 -29.74 -0.02 19.40
CA GLY A 70 -28.62 0.59 18.70
C GLY A 70 -27.31 0.63 19.49
N ASN A 71 -27.28 0.11 20.73
CA ASN A 71 -26.07 0.06 21.52
C ASN A 71 -25.11 -0.98 20.95
N ARG A 72 -23.81 -0.73 21.07
CA ARG A 72 -22.73 -1.58 20.56
C ARG A 72 -21.99 -2.24 21.71
N THR A 73 -21.85 -3.55 21.64
CA THR A 73 -21.09 -4.33 22.63
C THR A 73 -20.02 -5.14 21.90
N GLU A 74 -18.78 -5.06 22.35
CA GLU A 74 -17.67 -5.85 21.79
C GLU A 74 -17.87 -7.34 22.10
N VAL A 75 -17.67 -8.18 21.06
CA VAL A 75 -17.81 -9.64 21.16
C VAL A 75 -16.47 -10.30 20.87
N ALA A 76 -15.60 -10.33 21.86
CA ALA A 76 -14.27 -10.92 21.78
C ALA A 76 -14.27 -12.44 21.51
N SER A 77 -15.38 -13.12 21.77
CA SER A 77 -15.55 -14.58 21.54
C SER A 77 -15.99 -14.92 20.10
N HIS A 78 -16.32 -13.90 19.27
CA HIS A 78 -16.76 -14.17 17.90
C HIS A 78 -15.64 -14.84 17.08
N PRO A 79 -15.95 -15.79 16.17
CA PRO A 79 -14.94 -16.46 15.32
C PRO A 79 -14.04 -15.49 14.56
N VAL A 80 -14.57 -14.41 14.00
CA VAL A 80 -13.78 -13.36 13.33
C VAL A 80 -12.82 -12.68 14.30
N ALA A 81 -13.27 -12.29 15.50
CA ALA A 81 -12.41 -11.67 16.51
C ALA A 81 -11.27 -12.61 16.94
N ARG A 82 -11.52 -13.92 16.92
CA ARG A 82 -10.49 -14.93 17.16
C ARG A 82 -9.46 -14.94 16.03
N LEU A 83 -9.87 -14.91 14.75
CA LEU A 83 -8.94 -14.86 13.62
C LEU A 83 -8.07 -13.60 13.65
N CYS A 84 -8.65 -12.44 14.01
CA CYS A 84 -7.90 -11.19 14.13
C CYS A 84 -6.79 -11.25 15.18
N ARG A 85 -6.97 -12.06 16.25
CA ARG A 85 -5.99 -12.18 17.35
C ARG A 85 -5.00 -13.33 17.20
N VAL A 86 -5.45 -14.46 16.67
CA VAL A 86 -4.65 -15.69 16.63
C VAL A 86 -3.96 -15.86 15.28
N GLY A 87 -4.60 -15.44 14.20
CA GLY A 87 -4.13 -15.57 12.83
C GLY A 87 -5.24 -16.01 11.89
N ALA A 88 -5.15 -15.57 10.65
CA ALA A 88 -6.17 -15.82 9.63
C ALA A 88 -6.22 -17.29 9.19
N ASN A 89 -5.07 -17.98 9.25
CA ASN A 89 -4.95 -19.41 8.96
C ASN A 89 -3.66 -19.96 9.64
N PRO A 90 -3.43 -21.28 9.63
CA PRO A 90 -2.26 -21.87 10.29
C PRO A 90 -0.89 -21.39 9.77
N GLY A 91 -0.82 -20.84 8.57
CA GLY A 91 0.42 -20.42 7.94
C GLY A 91 0.64 -18.91 7.89
N MET A 92 -0.38 -18.10 8.25
CA MET A 92 -0.30 -16.64 8.12
C MET A 92 -0.97 -15.95 9.31
N SER A 93 -0.29 -14.96 9.85
CA SER A 93 -0.87 -14.05 10.84
C SER A 93 -2.01 -13.21 10.23
N TRP A 94 -2.78 -12.54 11.08
CA TRP A 94 -3.79 -11.58 10.61
C TRP A 94 -3.15 -10.40 9.83
N PRO A 95 -2.13 -9.71 10.37
CA PRO A 95 -1.45 -8.65 9.64
C PRO A 95 -0.94 -9.11 8.26
N ASP A 96 -0.21 -10.22 8.19
CA ASP A 96 0.32 -10.74 6.92
C ASP A 96 -0.78 -10.99 5.89
N THR A 97 -1.91 -11.57 6.33
CA THR A 97 -3.04 -11.85 5.43
C THR A 97 -3.67 -10.57 4.89
N ILE A 98 -3.86 -9.57 5.75
CA ILE A 98 -4.42 -8.27 5.36
C ILE A 98 -3.47 -7.51 4.46
N GLU A 99 -2.16 -7.52 4.75
CA GLU A 99 -1.14 -6.91 3.90
C GLU A 99 -1.16 -7.48 2.48
N HIS A 100 -1.14 -8.80 2.34
CA HIS A 100 -1.22 -9.45 1.03
C HIS A 100 -2.52 -9.13 0.30
N TRP A 101 -3.63 -9.11 1.01
CA TRP A 101 -4.95 -8.82 0.45
C TRP A 101 -5.02 -7.40 -0.12
N ILE A 102 -4.55 -6.41 0.65
CA ILE A 102 -4.54 -5.01 0.25
C ILE A 102 -3.50 -4.75 -0.83
N ALA A 103 -2.27 -5.27 -0.69
CA ALA A 103 -1.23 -5.13 -1.70
C ALA A 103 -1.70 -5.66 -3.06
N SER A 104 -2.37 -6.84 -3.07
CA SER A 104 -3.00 -7.37 -4.28
C SER A 104 -4.03 -6.41 -4.86
N ALA A 105 -4.93 -5.86 -4.03
CA ALA A 105 -5.94 -4.90 -4.48
C ALA A 105 -5.33 -3.61 -5.05
N LEU A 106 -4.27 -3.08 -4.43
CA LEU A 106 -3.57 -1.88 -4.89
C LEU A 106 -2.84 -2.10 -6.23
N LEU A 107 -2.16 -3.24 -6.37
CA LEU A 107 -1.32 -3.53 -7.54
C LEU A 107 -2.13 -4.05 -8.73
N THR A 108 -3.12 -4.90 -8.49
CA THR A 108 -3.90 -5.56 -9.55
C THR A 108 -5.33 -5.02 -9.68
N GLY A 109 -5.79 -4.23 -8.71
CA GLY A 109 -7.17 -3.78 -8.58
C GLY A 109 -8.05 -4.77 -7.81
N ASN A 110 -7.56 -5.97 -7.48
CA ASN A 110 -8.35 -7.05 -6.89
C ASN A 110 -7.54 -7.77 -5.81
N GLY A 111 -8.13 -7.90 -4.65
CA GLY A 111 -7.63 -8.76 -3.57
C GLY A 111 -8.67 -9.81 -3.20
N LEU A 112 -8.26 -11.05 -3.04
CA LEU A 112 -9.16 -12.17 -2.80
C LEU A 112 -8.74 -12.95 -1.56
N LEU A 113 -9.71 -13.19 -0.65
CA LEU A 113 -9.57 -14.13 0.45
C LEU A 113 -10.69 -15.17 0.35
N ALA A 114 -10.35 -16.45 0.29
CA ALA A 114 -11.32 -17.53 0.42
C ALA A 114 -11.72 -17.70 1.88
N ILE A 115 -13.02 -17.85 2.12
CA ILE A 115 -13.60 -18.11 3.44
C ILE A 115 -13.56 -19.62 3.68
N GLU A 116 -12.71 -20.05 4.61
CA GLU A 116 -12.64 -21.45 5.00
C GLU A 116 -13.62 -21.73 6.14
N ARG A 117 -14.42 -22.78 5.96
CA ARG A 117 -15.39 -23.25 6.95
C ARG A 117 -15.09 -24.68 7.33
N SER A 118 -15.25 -25.00 8.60
CA SER A 118 -15.18 -26.36 9.11
C SER A 118 -16.40 -27.17 8.68
N GLY A 119 -16.36 -28.49 8.89
CA GLY A 119 -17.46 -29.37 8.49
C GLY A 119 -18.82 -29.06 9.13
N ASN A 120 -18.84 -28.32 10.23
CA ASN A 120 -20.05 -27.79 10.89
C ASN A 120 -20.48 -26.41 10.39
N GLY A 121 -19.85 -25.90 9.33
CA GLY A 121 -20.16 -24.58 8.72
C GLY A 121 -19.57 -23.37 9.44
N GLN A 122 -18.88 -23.55 10.57
CA GLN A 122 -18.26 -22.44 11.28
C GLN A 122 -17.02 -21.92 10.54
N LEU A 123 -16.77 -20.62 10.65
CA LEU A 123 -15.57 -19.98 10.12
C LEU A 123 -14.33 -20.58 10.79
N SER A 124 -13.43 -21.15 9.99
CA SER A 124 -12.18 -21.77 10.45
C SER A 124 -10.95 -20.97 10.04
N GLY A 125 -11.01 -20.21 8.96
CA GLY A 125 -9.89 -19.42 8.49
C GLY A 125 -10.21 -18.59 7.26
N LEU A 126 -9.21 -17.79 6.85
CA LEU A 126 -9.20 -17.04 5.61
C LEU A 126 -7.94 -17.42 4.85
N ARG A 127 -8.08 -17.76 3.57
CA ARG A 127 -6.96 -18.12 2.70
C ARG A 127 -6.77 -17.07 1.63
N TRP A 128 -5.58 -16.49 1.55
CA TRP A 128 -5.24 -15.60 0.45
C TRP A 128 -5.19 -16.37 -0.88
N LEU A 129 -5.84 -15.78 -1.90
CA LEU A 129 -5.83 -16.28 -3.28
C LEU A 129 -5.10 -15.24 -4.14
N PRO A 130 -3.90 -15.55 -4.65
CA PRO A 130 -3.19 -14.67 -5.58
C PRO A 130 -4.02 -14.40 -6.82
N TRP A 131 -4.24 -13.13 -7.17
CA TRP A 131 -5.07 -12.73 -8.31
C TRP A 131 -4.65 -13.39 -9.62
N GLY A 132 -3.35 -13.50 -9.88
CA GLY A 132 -2.81 -14.14 -11.10
C GLY A 132 -3.09 -15.65 -11.22
N MET A 133 -3.60 -16.28 -10.15
CA MET A 133 -3.98 -17.71 -10.13
C MET A 133 -5.50 -17.92 -10.16
N VAL A 134 -6.27 -16.83 -10.30
CA VAL A 134 -7.74 -16.89 -10.27
C VAL A 134 -8.31 -16.44 -11.60
N THR A 135 -9.20 -17.23 -12.15
CA THR A 135 -10.05 -16.84 -13.28
C THR A 135 -11.46 -16.55 -12.77
N VAL A 136 -11.98 -15.36 -13.09
CA VAL A 136 -13.33 -14.97 -12.69
C VAL A 136 -14.30 -15.30 -13.81
N ALA A 137 -15.39 -15.98 -13.48
CA ALA A 137 -16.48 -16.31 -14.39
C ALA A 137 -17.79 -15.73 -13.87
N GLU A 138 -18.61 -15.21 -14.76
CA GLU A 138 -19.98 -14.80 -14.45
C GLU A 138 -20.92 -15.97 -14.69
N LEU A 139 -21.71 -16.31 -13.69
CA LEU A 139 -22.74 -17.34 -13.76
C LEU A 139 -24.00 -16.80 -14.44
N SER A 140 -24.83 -17.68 -14.96
CA SER A 140 -26.14 -17.31 -15.54
C SER A 140 -27.07 -16.55 -14.59
N SER A 141 -26.81 -16.65 -13.27
CA SER A 141 -27.49 -15.89 -12.23
C SER A 141 -26.96 -14.45 -12.06
N GLY A 142 -25.93 -14.04 -12.81
CA GLY A 142 -25.24 -12.76 -12.66
C GLY A 142 -24.23 -12.70 -11.50
N ARG A 143 -24.12 -13.77 -10.68
CA ARG A 143 -23.13 -13.86 -9.61
C ARG A 143 -21.76 -14.28 -10.15
N LEU A 144 -20.70 -13.91 -9.42
CA LEU A 144 -19.34 -14.28 -9.78
C LEU A 144 -18.97 -15.65 -9.21
N ALA A 145 -18.16 -16.38 -9.97
CA ALA A 145 -17.46 -17.57 -9.52
C ALA A 145 -15.95 -17.37 -9.77
N TYR A 146 -15.15 -17.93 -8.89
CA TYR A 146 -13.69 -17.75 -8.87
C TYR A 146 -13.03 -19.12 -8.99
N ASP A 147 -12.40 -19.38 -10.13
CA ASP A 147 -11.67 -20.62 -10.39
C ASP A 147 -10.19 -20.40 -10.01
N TYR A 148 -9.81 -20.89 -8.85
CA TYR A 148 -8.45 -20.84 -8.35
C TYR A 148 -7.67 -22.08 -8.82
N ALA A 149 -6.59 -21.86 -9.57
CA ALA A 149 -5.66 -22.91 -9.97
C ALA A 149 -4.46 -22.89 -9.01
N ASP A 150 -4.30 -23.97 -8.23
CA ASP A 150 -3.09 -24.10 -7.42
C ASP A 150 -1.88 -24.39 -8.34
N GLY A 151 -0.66 -24.12 -7.85
CA GLY A 151 0.57 -24.37 -8.62
C GLY A 151 0.82 -25.85 -8.97
N ARG A 152 -0.08 -26.76 -8.55
CA ARG A 152 -0.02 -28.21 -8.80
C ARG A 152 -1.02 -28.67 -9.87
N GLY A 153 -1.77 -27.74 -10.46
CA GLY A 153 -2.73 -28.01 -11.51
C GLY A 153 -4.14 -28.38 -11.04
N ASN A 154 -4.42 -28.36 -9.73
CA ASN A 154 -5.78 -28.55 -9.24
C ASN A 154 -6.54 -27.23 -9.37
N VAL A 155 -7.76 -27.29 -9.88
CA VAL A 155 -8.66 -26.13 -9.97
C VAL A 155 -9.77 -26.29 -8.95
N ARG A 156 -9.91 -25.28 -8.06
CA ARG A 156 -11.01 -25.19 -7.11
C ARG A 156 -11.88 -23.99 -7.44
N ARG A 157 -13.16 -24.23 -7.62
CA ARG A 157 -14.17 -23.16 -7.81
C ARG A 157 -14.68 -22.71 -6.46
N TYR A 158 -14.69 -21.40 -6.27
CA TYR A 158 -15.33 -20.71 -5.15
C TYR A 158 -16.50 -19.89 -5.70
N LEU A 159 -17.59 -19.88 -4.95
CA LEU A 159 -18.72 -19.01 -5.24
C LEU A 159 -18.50 -17.62 -4.61
N GLU A 160 -19.25 -16.63 -5.06
CA GLU A 160 -19.16 -15.26 -4.54
C GLU A 160 -19.36 -15.17 -3.02
N SER A 161 -20.17 -16.03 -2.42
CA SER A 161 -20.39 -16.10 -0.97
C SER A 161 -19.25 -16.77 -0.19
N GLU A 162 -18.30 -17.37 -0.89
CA GLU A 162 -17.13 -18.05 -0.30
C GLU A 162 -15.85 -17.21 -0.43
N VAL A 163 -15.95 -15.99 -0.98
CA VAL A 163 -14.79 -15.13 -1.21
C VAL A 163 -15.08 -13.72 -0.71
N LEU A 164 -14.13 -13.15 0.02
CA LEU A 164 -14.01 -11.72 0.26
C LEU A 164 -13.27 -11.12 -0.92
N HIS A 165 -13.95 -10.30 -1.72
CA HIS A 165 -13.36 -9.66 -2.90
C HIS A 165 -13.18 -8.17 -2.68
N LEU A 166 -12.01 -7.78 -2.23
CA LEU A 166 -11.61 -6.38 -2.09
C LEU A 166 -11.27 -5.81 -3.47
N ARG A 167 -12.04 -4.83 -3.91
CA ARG A 167 -11.87 -4.17 -5.20
C ARG A 167 -11.33 -2.75 -5.00
N ASP A 168 -10.36 -2.35 -5.80
CA ASP A 168 -10.06 -0.93 -5.94
C ASP A 168 -11.24 -0.26 -6.68
N ARG A 169 -11.04 0.59 -7.63
CA ARG A 169 -12.13 1.17 -8.42
C ARG A 169 -12.53 0.22 -9.55
N THR A 170 -13.81 -0.05 -9.68
CA THR A 170 -14.37 -0.87 -10.77
C THR A 170 -14.90 0.00 -11.90
N ASP A 171 -14.95 -0.55 -13.12
CA ASP A 171 -15.61 0.09 -14.28
C ASP A 171 -16.99 -0.55 -14.54
N ASP A 172 -17.20 -1.80 -14.12
CA ASP A 172 -18.42 -2.60 -14.32
C ASP A 172 -19.09 -3.04 -13.00
N GLY A 173 -18.55 -2.66 -11.85
CA GLY A 173 -19.02 -3.09 -10.54
C GLY A 173 -18.59 -4.51 -10.14
N LYS A 174 -17.93 -5.27 -11.02
CA LYS A 174 -17.59 -6.69 -10.83
C LYS A 174 -16.12 -6.91 -10.54
N ILE A 175 -15.24 -6.34 -11.37
CA ILE A 175 -13.79 -6.51 -11.28
C ILE A 175 -13.15 -5.14 -11.07
N GLY A 176 -12.21 -5.09 -10.13
CA GLY A 176 -11.42 -3.89 -9.87
C GLY A 176 -10.38 -3.69 -10.98
N ARG A 177 -10.16 -2.43 -11.36
CA ARG A 177 -9.09 -2.03 -12.25
C ARG A 177 -8.01 -1.29 -11.46
N SER A 178 -6.76 -1.74 -11.56
CA SER A 178 -5.67 -1.20 -10.77
C SER A 178 -5.39 0.28 -11.06
N ARG A 179 -4.89 0.98 -10.05
CA ARG A 179 -4.39 2.35 -10.18
C ARG A 179 -3.27 2.43 -11.20
N LEU A 180 -2.40 1.42 -11.23
CA LEU A 180 -1.28 1.31 -12.17
C LEU A 180 -1.77 1.28 -13.62
N SER A 181 -2.83 0.53 -13.92
CA SER A 181 -3.40 0.49 -15.27
C SER A 181 -4.19 1.75 -15.63
N ARG A 182 -4.76 2.45 -14.63
CA ARG A 182 -5.47 3.72 -14.84
C ARG A 182 -4.51 4.87 -15.13
N ALA A 183 -3.32 4.85 -14.54
CA ALA A 183 -2.26 5.83 -14.73
C ALA A 183 -1.06 5.22 -15.48
N ALA A 184 -1.34 4.38 -16.48
CA ALA A 184 -0.30 3.62 -17.18
C ALA A 184 0.78 4.54 -17.78
N GLU A 185 0.42 5.68 -18.30
CA GLU A 185 1.37 6.65 -18.87
C GLU A 185 2.32 7.22 -17.81
N THR A 186 1.80 7.62 -16.65
CA THR A 186 2.62 8.12 -15.53
C THR A 186 3.58 7.05 -15.02
N VAL A 187 3.09 5.81 -14.86
CA VAL A 187 3.91 4.68 -14.38
C VAL A 187 4.99 4.32 -15.40
N GLN A 188 4.67 4.34 -16.70
CA GLN A 188 5.62 4.10 -17.77
C GLN A 188 6.68 5.20 -17.87
N ALA A 189 6.28 6.48 -17.73
CA ALA A 189 7.20 7.61 -17.73
C ALA A 189 8.21 7.48 -16.56
N ALA A 190 7.73 7.17 -15.35
CA ALA A 190 8.58 6.95 -14.19
C ALA A 190 9.54 5.76 -14.40
N HIS A 191 9.06 4.67 -14.99
CA HIS A 191 9.87 3.50 -15.33
C HIS A 191 10.93 3.82 -16.38
N ALA A 192 10.57 4.55 -17.43
CA ALA A 192 11.48 4.98 -18.48
C ALA A 192 12.57 5.90 -17.92
N ALA A 193 12.22 6.87 -17.07
CA ALA A 193 13.19 7.74 -16.40
C ALA A 193 14.18 6.96 -15.53
N ASN A 194 13.71 5.96 -14.77
CA ASN A 194 14.58 5.09 -13.98
C ASN A 194 15.48 4.22 -14.87
N THR A 195 14.94 3.67 -15.96
CA THR A 195 15.72 2.87 -16.90
C THR A 195 16.79 3.71 -17.60
N ALA A 196 16.45 4.93 -18.02
CA ALA A 196 17.41 5.86 -18.61
C ALA A 196 18.54 6.19 -17.62
N ALA A 197 18.21 6.52 -16.36
CA ALA A 197 19.19 6.78 -15.33
C ALA A 197 20.08 5.56 -15.05
N SER A 198 19.51 4.36 -14.97
CA SER A 198 20.25 3.11 -14.76
C SER A 198 21.17 2.80 -15.94
N SER A 199 20.71 2.97 -17.16
CA SER A 199 21.51 2.77 -18.37
C SER A 199 22.65 3.79 -18.45
N PHE A 200 22.37 5.04 -18.08
CA PHE A 200 23.38 6.09 -18.01
C PHE A 200 24.51 5.74 -17.02
N LEU A 201 24.16 5.25 -15.82
CA LEU A 201 25.13 4.82 -14.82
C LEU A 201 25.86 3.53 -15.23
N ALA A 202 25.18 2.55 -15.82
CA ALA A 202 25.77 1.28 -16.24
C ALA A 202 26.76 1.44 -17.40
N ASN A 203 26.50 2.37 -18.31
CA ASN A 203 27.38 2.67 -19.45
C ASN A 203 28.51 3.65 -19.10
N GLY A 204 28.79 3.83 -17.78
CA GLY A 204 29.89 4.68 -17.30
C GLY A 204 29.61 6.16 -17.47
N ALA A 205 28.34 6.57 -17.29
CA ALA A 205 27.87 7.95 -17.30
C ALA A 205 28.71 8.81 -18.26
N ARG A 206 28.30 9.20 -19.39
CA ARG A 206 28.99 10.05 -20.40
C ARG A 206 30.52 9.98 -20.37
N PRO A 207 31.23 9.99 -21.46
CA PRO A 207 32.68 10.16 -21.39
C PRO A 207 32.93 11.37 -20.49
N SER A 208 33.67 11.17 -19.40
CA SER A 208 34.02 12.22 -18.44
C SER A 208 34.67 13.42 -19.11
N GLY A 209 34.90 13.34 -20.42
CA GLY A 209 35.38 14.39 -21.30
C GLY A 209 35.60 13.93 -22.72
N LEU A 210 35.96 14.87 -23.53
CA LEU A 210 36.33 14.67 -24.94
C LEU A 210 37.88 14.75 -25.05
N ILE A 211 38.46 13.79 -25.77
CA ILE A 211 39.88 13.90 -26.16
C ILE A 211 39.93 14.52 -27.54
N GLU A 212 40.37 15.75 -27.64
CA GLU A 212 40.64 16.41 -28.91
C GLU A 212 42.06 16.06 -29.38
N VAL A 213 42.15 15.59 -30.59
CA VAL A 213 43.43 15.21 -31.23
C VAL A 213 43.74 16.19 -32.33
N PRO A 214 44.91 16.84 -32.34
CA PRO A 214 45.27 17.74 -33.43
C PRO A 214 45.57 16.89 -34.68
N GLY A 215 44.68 16.99 -35.67
CA GLY A 215 44.81 16.28 -36.95
C GLY A 215 43.94 15.06 -37.12
N THR A 216 44.13 14.34 -38.22
CA THR A 216 43.33 13.17 -38.56
C THR A 216 44.06 11.90 -38.16
N MET A 217 43.48 11.12 -37.24
CA MET A 217 44.00 9.79 -36.89
C MET A 217 43.55 8.74 -37.89
N LYS A 218 44.44 7.80 -38.20
CA LYS A 218 44.10 6.60 -38.96
C LYS A 218 43.11 5.73 -38.16
N PRO A 219 42.24 4.96 -38.82
CA PRO A 219 41.26 4.11 -38.14
C PRO A 219 41.88 3.16 -37.09
N GLU A 220 43.00 2.57 -37.42
CA GLU A 220 43.73 1.64 -36.51
C GLU A 220 44.25 2.32 -35.25
N GLN A 221 44.79 3.54 -35.36
CA GLN A 221 45.24 4.34 -34.22
C GLN A 221 44.09 4.75 -33.33
N ARG A 222 42.92 5.09 -33.93
CA ARG A 222 41.71 5.40 -33.21
C ARG A 222 41.17 4.20 -32.43
N GLN A 223 41.25 3.03 -33.03
CA GLN A 223 40.84 1.80 -32.39
C GLN A 223 41.76 1.45 -31.20
N SER A 224 43.06 1.53 -31.37
CA SER A 224 44.03 1.28 -30.29
C SER A 224 43.86 2.26 -29.13
N LEU A 225 43.67 3.54 -29.42
CA LEU A 225 43.42 4.55 -28.38
C LEU A 225 42.12 4.26 -27.61
N ARG A 226 41.05 3.85 -28.32
CA ARG A 226 39.79 3.47 -27.69
C ARG A 226 39.97 2.27 -26.75
N GLU A 227 40.65 1.24 -27.18
CA GLU A 227 40.92 0.03 -26.39
C GLU A 227 41.77 0.33 -25.14
N GLN A 228 42.78 1.22 -25.26
CA GLN A 228 43.54 1.67 -24.12
C GLN A 228 42.70 2.44 -23.11
N ILE A 229 41.85 3.34 -23.55
CA ILE A 229 40.97 4.10 -22.67
C ILE A 229 39.95 3.18 -21.98
N GLN A 230 39.32 2.28 -22.73
CA GLN A 230 38.37 1.30 -22.21
C GLN A 230 39.01 0.38 -21.16
N GLY A 231 40.21 -0.12 -21.43
CA GLY A 231 40.89 -1.03 -20.51
C GLY A 231 41.44 -0.37 -19.24
N THR A 232 41.71 0.94 -19.28
CA THR A 232 42.47 1.62 -18.20
C THR A 232 41.63 2.60 -17.39
N HIS A 233 40.57 3.19 -17.99
CA HIS A 233 39.82 4.31 -17.42
C HIS A 233 38.31 4.09 -17.35
N GLU A 234 37.73 3.07 -18.01
CA GLU A 234 36.32 2.76 -17.88
C GLU A 234 36.04 1.87 -16.65
N GLY A 235 34.86 2.11 -16.03
CA GLY A 235 34.35 1.36 -14.89
C GLY A 235 34.69 1.98 -13.54
N ALA A 236 33.84 1.70 -12.55
CA ALA A 236 33.94 2.25 -11.19
C ALA A 236 35.27 1.91 -10.48
N ALA A 237 35.89 0.80 -10.83
CA ALA A 237 37.19 0.35 -10.28
C ALA A 237 38.38 1.20 -10.77
N ASN A 238 38.22 1.92 -11.87
CA ASN A 238 39.28 2.74 -12.48
C ASN A 238 39.05 4.25 -12.25
N ALA A 239 38.04 4.63 -11.50
CA ALA A 239 37.73 6.01 -11.19
C ALA A 239 38.93 6.68 -10.46
N GLY A 240 39.31 7.87 -10.92
CA GLY A 240 40.41 8.64 -10.32
C GLY A 240 41.81 8.30 -10.81
N ARG A 241 42.00 7.41 -11.77
CA ARG A 241 43.33 7.16 -12.36
C ARG A 241 43.77 8.32 -13.25
N THR A 242 45.02 8.68 -13.14
CA THR A 242 45.63 9.72 -13.97
C THR A 242 45.79 9.26 -15.41
N MET A 243 45.30 10.05 -16.35
CA MET A 243 45.45 9.82 -17.78
C MET A 243 46.61 10.64 -18.31
N VAL A 244 47.52 10.00 -19.05
CA VAL A 244 48.60 10.66 -19.75
C VAL A 244 48.19 10.84 -21.22
N LEU A 245 48.19 12.09 -21.68
CA LEU A 245 47.87 12.44 -23.05
C LEU A 245 49.13 12.75 -23.81
N ASP A 246 49.31 12.15 -24.98
CA ASP A 246 50.48 12.33 -25.86
C ASP A 246 50.08 13.04 -27.15
N GLY A 247 51.08 13.55 -27.91
CA GLY A 247 50.84 14.09 -29.26
C GLY A 247 49.99 15.35 -29.32
N GLY A 248 49.96 16.17 -28.27
CA GLY A 248 49.16 17.40 -28.27
C GLY A 248 47.66 17.19 -28.06
N MET A 249 47.24 16.02 -27.60
CA MET A 249 45.86 15.74 -27.21
C MET A 249 45.45 16.61 -26.04
N THR A 250 44.25 17.14 -26.05
CA THR A 250 43.68 17.92 -24.96
C THR A 250 42.44 17.23 -24.42
N TRP A 251 42.33 17.17 -23.08
CA TRP A 251 41.16 16.69 -22.38
C TRP A 251 40.23 17.84 -22.05
N LYS A 252 39.01 17.79 -22.53
CA LYS A 252 37.92 18.68 -22.11
C LYS A 252 36.93 17.93 -21.24
N ALA A 253 36.89 18.32 -19.96
CA ALA A 253 35.89 17.76 -19.04
C ALA A 253 34.48 18.13 -19.53
N ASN A 254 33.60 17.15 -19.59
CA ASN A 254 32.18 17.39 -19.86
C ASN A 254 31.53 17.81 -18.53
N GLN A 255 31.08 19.03 -18.43
CA GLN A 255 30.34 19.53 -17.26
C GLN A 255 28.97 18.88 -17.20
N ILE A 256 28.36 18.80 -16.00
CA ILE A 256 26.96 18.40 -15.82
C ILE A 256 26.11 19.27 -16.75
N SER A 257 25.43 18.64 -17.71
CA SER A 257 24.61 19.38 -18.65
C SER A 257 23.26 19.74 -18.01
N PRO A 258 22.59 20.80 -18.51
CA PRO A 258 21.21 21.09 -18.10
C PRO A 258 20.28 19.88 -18.18
N GLU A 259 20.48 19.02 -19.17
CA GLU A 259 19.69 17.77 -19.36
C GLU A 259 19.83 16.76 -18.20
N ASP A 260 20.99 16.75 -17.52
CA ASP A 260 21.20 15.87 -16.35
C ASP A 260 20.44 16.41 -15.13
N ALA A 261 20.37 17.73 -14.98
CA ALA A 261 19.57 18.38 -13.94
C ALA A 261 18.06 18.15 -14.20
N GLU A 262 17.60 18.28 -15.44
CA GLU A 262 16.21 17.98 -15.84
C GLU A 262 15.83 16.52 -15.58
N LEU A 263 16.75 15.57 -15.79
CA LEU A 263 16.50 14.15 -15.46
C LEU A 263 16.28 13.93 -13.96
N LEU A 264 17.07 14.63 -13.12
CA LEU A 264 16.90 14.55 -11.67
C LEU A 264 15.58 15.15 -11.21
N GLU A 265 15.21 16.31 -11.74
CA GLU A 265 13.92 16.96 -11.46
C GLU A 265 12.75 16.10 -11.93
N THR A 266 12.85 15.48 -13.11
CA THR A 266 11.84 14.54 -13.63
C THR A 266 11.66 13.36 -12.70
N ARG A 267 12.73 12.79 -12.16
CA ARG A 267 12.65 11.69 -11.20
C ARG A 267 12.02 12.12 -9.88
N GLN A 268 12.36 13.30 -9.36
CA GLN A 268 11.73 13.85 -8.14
C GLN A 268 10.23 14.11 -8.37
N PHE A 269 9.86 14.68 -9.51
CA PHE A 269 8.46 14.89 -9.86
C PHE A 269 7.68 13.58 -9.97
N ALA A 270 8.28 12.53 -10.57
CA ALA A 270 7.67 11.22 -10.66
C ALA A 270 7.36 10.59 -9.28
N VAL A 271 8.19 10.84 -8.25
CA VAL A 271 7.90 10.41 -6.87
C VAL A 271 6.59 11.01 -6.38
N VAL A 272 6.43 12.32 -6.54
CA VAL A 272 5.24 13.05 -6.09
C VAL A 272 3.99 12.61 -6.87
N GLU A 273 4.10 12.36 -8.18
CA GLU A 273 2.99 11.86 -8.99
C GLU A 273 2.54 10.46 -8.55
N LEU A 274 3.48 9.55 -8.31
CA LEU A 274 3.17 8.22 -7.80
C LEU A 274 2.56 8.27 -6.40
N CYS A 275 3.02 9.17 -5.53
CA CYS A 275 2.38 9.40 -4.23
C CYS A 275 0.91 9.85 -4.37
N ARG A 276 0.62 10.76 -5.31
CA ARG A 276 -0.76 11.19 -5.61
C ARG A 276 -1.62 10.05 -6.13
N LEU A 277 -1.05 9.17 -6.97
CA LEU A 277 -1.76 8.00 -7.50
C LEU A 277 -2.23 7.06 -6.38
N PHE A 278 -1.39 6.85 -5.36
CA PHE A 278 -1.72 6.04 -4.21
C PHE A 278 -2.43 6.80 -3.09
N GLN A 279 -2.55 8.13 -3.19
CA GLN A 279 -3.09 9.02 -2.15
C GLN A 279 -2.27 8.97 -0.85
N VAL A 280 -0.97 8.72 -0.97
CA VAL A 280 -0.03 8.70 0.16
C VAL A 280 0.72 10.03 0.19
N PRO A 281 0.66 10.78 1.30
CA PRO A 281 1.47 11.98 1.43
C PRO A 281 2.97 11.64 1.36
N PRO A 282 3.80 12.40 0.62
CA PRO A 282 5.22 12.12 0.47
C PRO A 282 6.00 11.89 1.78
N PRO A 283 5.73 12.60 2.88
CA PRO A 283 6.43 12.34 4.16
C PRO A 283 6.22 10.94 4.72
N ILE A 284 5.11 10.28 4.41
CA ILE A 284 4.83 8.90 4.86
C ILE A 284 5.82 7.90 4.27
N ILE A 285 6.28 8.17 3.05
CA ILE A 285 7.32 7.37 2.38
C ILE A 285 8.72 7.99 2.53
N GLN A 286 8.91 8.87 3.52
CA GLN A 286 10.18 9.51 3.87
C GLN A 286 10.72 10.48 2.79
N ASP A 287 9.86 11.02 1.93
CA ASP A 287 10.22 12.11 1.05
C ASP A 287 9.90 13.46 1.71
N TYR A 288 10.94 14.15 2.18
CA TYR A 288 10.86 15.44 2.87
C TYR A 288 11.29 16.61 1.99
N SER A 289 11.50 16.40 0.69
CA SER A 289 12.04 17.41 -0.23
C SER A 289 11.26 18.73 -0.25
N HIS A 290 9.96 18.69 0.10
CA HIS A 290 9.08 19.86 0.13
C HIS A 290 8.34 20.06 1.46
N ASN A 291 8.81 19.47 2.57
CA ASN A 291 8.07 19.46 3.83
C ASN A 291 8.86 20.00 5.01
N THR A 292 8.17 20.74 5.89
CA THR A 292 8.64 21.11 7.22
C THR A 292 8.11 20.12 8.27
N PHE A 293 8.76 20.07 9.46
CA PHE A 293 8.35 19.19 10.56
C PHE A 293 6.88 19.34 10.97
N THR A 294 6.35 20.56 10.92
CA THR A 294 4.95 20.86 11.26
C THR A 294 3.96 20.17 10.31
N ASN A 295 4.35 19.93 9.07
CA ASN A 295 3.50 19.28 8.06
C ASN A 295 3.48 17.75 8.20
N SER A 296 4.41 17.13 8.92
CA SER A 296 4.47 15.67 9.04
C SER A 296 3.36 15.09 9.91
N ALA A 297 2.98 15.76 11.00
CA ALA A 297 1.84 15.35 11.82
C ALA A 297 0.53 15.47 11.03
N GLN A 298 0.36 16.57 10.29
CA GLN A 298 -0.78 16.77 9.40
C GLN A 298 -0.83 15.72 8.29
N ALA A 299 0.32 15.31 7.75
CA ALA A 299 0.40 14.26 6.74
C ALA A 299 -0.09 12.90 7.27
N GLY A 300 0.22 12.57 8.54
CA GLY A 300 -0.30 11.37 9.20
C GLY A 300 -1.83 11.38 9.31
N LEU A 301 -2.42 12.50 9.72
CA LEU A 301 -3.87 12.67 9.79
C LEU A 301 -4.53 12.55 8.40
N TRP A 302 -3.96 13.16 7.39
CA TRP A 302 -4.44 13.08 6.01
C TRP A 302 -4.34 11.65 5.47
N PHE A 303 -3.25 10.96 5.75
CA PHE A 303 -3.07 9.56 5.37
C PHE A 303 -4.15 8.68 6.00
N ALA A 304 -4.41 8.83 7.30
CA ALA A 304 -5.46 8.09 7.99
C ALA A 304 -6.85 8.40 7.40
N THR A 305 -7.18 9.69 7.22
CA THR A 305 -8.52 10.12 6.82
C THR A 305 -8.84 9.82 5.36
N PHE A 306 -7.90 10.12 4.45
CA PHE A 306 -8.19 10.07 3.01
C PHE A 306 -7.65 8.82 2.31
N CYS A 307 -6.68 8.12 2.93
CA CYS A 307 -6.12 6.91 2.35
C CYS A 307 -6.57 5.65 3.10
N LEU A 308 -6.37 5.57 4.42
CA LEU A 308 -6.66 4.34 5.19
C LEU A 308 -8.15 4.15 5.44
N ALA A 309 -8.88 5.19 5.85
CA ALA A 309 -10.30 5.06 6.19
C ALA A 309 -11.17 4.53 5.03
N PRO A 310 -11.01 4.95 3.76
CA PRO A 310 -11.74 4.36 2.64
C PRO A 310 -11.48 2.86 2.46
N TRP A 311 -10.24 2.40 2.67
CA TRP A 311 -9.90 0.98 2.61
C TRP A 311 -10.48 0.21 3.80
N ALA A 312 -10.40 0.76 5.02
CA ALA A 312 -11.00 0.17 6.20
C ALA A 312 -12.50 -0.05 5.99
N ARG A 313 -13.23 0.95 5.48
CA ARG A 313 -14.66 0.83 5.17
C ARG A 313 -14.98 -0.25 4.14
N LYS A 314 -14.14 -0.41 3.11
CA LYS A 314 -14.31 -1.49 2.13
C LYS A 314 -14.12 -2.87 2.77
N ILE A 315 -13.13 -3.02 3.64
CA ILE A 315 -12.87 -4.26 4.37
C ILE A 315 -14.05 -4.60 5.28
N GLU A 316 -14.49 -3.64 6.08
CA GLU A 316 -15.65 -3.79 6.98
C GLU A 316 -16.90 -4.23 6.20
N ALA A 317 -17.16 -3.58 5.06
CA ALA A 317 -18.30 -3.90 4.20
C ALA A 317 -18.21 -5.33 3.61
N GLU A 318 -17.02 -5.77 3.18
CA GLU A 318 -16.83 -7.14 2.67
C GLU A 318 -17.05 -8.20 3.75
N PHE A 319 -16.59 -7.94 4.98
CA PHE A 319 -16.86 -8.84 6.10
C PHE A 319 -18.34 -8.86 6.48
N ALA A 320 -19.00 -7.72 6.51
CA ALA A 320 -20.43 -7.63 6.77
C ALA A 320 -21.27 -8.38 5.70
N ARG A 321 -20.83 -8.31 4.43
CA ARG A 321 -21.54 -8.96 3.32
C ARG A 321 -21.44 -10.49 3.33
N SER A 322 -20.27 -11.05 3.70
CA SER A 322 -19.95 -12.45 3.40
C SER A 322 -19.65 -13.33 4.63
N VAL A 323 -19.30 -12.74 5.75
CA VAL A 323 -18.78 -13.47 6.92
C VAL A 323 -19.60 -13.26 8.17
N LEU A 324 -20.02 -12.02 8.43
CA LEU A 324 -20.72 -11.67 9.66
C LEU A 324 -22.22 -11.92 9.54
N PRO A 325 -22.86 -12.51 10.59
CA PRO A 325 -24.31 -12.57 10.64
C PRO A 325 -24.90 -11.19 10.89
N THR A 326 -26.19 -11.04 10.58
CA THR A 326 -26.96 -9.79 10.81
C THR A 326 -26.84 -9.35 12.28
N GLY A 327 -26.61 -8.07 12.49
CA GLY A 327 -26.44 -7.46 13.81
C GLY A 327 -25.00 -7.52 14.36
N TYR A 328 -24.05 -8.05 13.58
CA TYR A 328 -22.62 -7.98 13.91
C TYR A 328 -21.90 -7.06 12.91
N GLU A 329 -20.92 -6.35 13.42
CA GLU A 329 -20.10 -5.40 12.66
C GLU A 329 -18.61 -5.67 12.96
N LEU A 330 -17.76 -5.59 11.93
CA LEU A 330 -16.33 -5.46 12.07
C LEU A 330 -15.98 -3.99 12.05
N GLU A 331 -15.11 -3.56 12.93
CA GLU A 331 -14.55 -2.21 12.94
C GLU A 331 -13.04 -2.29 12.98
N LEU A 332 -12.41 -1.56 12.08
CA LEU A 332 -10.98 -1.30 12.09
C LEU A 332 -10.73 0.00 12.85
N ASP A 333 -10.16 -0.09 14.04
CA ASP A 333 -9.95 1.06 14.93
C ASP A 333 -8.80 1.95 14.44
N LEU A 334 -9.14 2.95 13.66
CA LEU A 334 -8.21 3.98 13.17
C LEU A 334 -7.83 5.01 14.23
N SER A 335 -8.39 4.94 15.44
CA SER A 335 -8.16 5.96 16.49
C SER A 335 -6.67 6.15 16.77
N GLY A 336 -5.87 5.09 16.70
CA GLY A 336 -4.42 5.16 16.89
C GLY A 336 -3.71 6.10 15.91
N PHE A 337 -4.17 6.17 14.66
CA PHE A 337 -3.64 7.08 13.64
C PHE A 337 -4.24 8.49 13.71
N LEU A 338 -5.49 8.58 14.17
CA LEU A 338 -6.22 9.85 14.31
C LEU A 338 -5.91 10.54 15.64
N ARG A 339 -5.30 9.83 16.59
CA ARG A 339 -4.83 10.39 17.86
C ARG A 339 -3.71 11.39 17.55
N GLY A 340 -4.08 12.65 17.45
CA GLY A 340 -3.16 13.76 17.29
C GLY A 340 -2.17 13.88 18.44
N ASP A 341 -1.50 15.03 18.52
CA ASP A 341 -0.58 15.37 19.60
C ASP A 341 -1.15 14.97 20.97
N PRO A 342 -0.37 14.26 21.81
CA PRO A 342 -0.82 13.83 23.16
C PRO A 342 -1.41 14.97 24.01
N GLU A 343 -0.86 16.16 23.92
CA GLU A 343 -1.34 17.33 24.66
C GLU A 343 -2.77 17.71 24.25
N THR A 344 -3.04 17.82 22.97
CA THR A 344 -4.38 18.11 22.43
C THR A 344 -5.38 17.04 22.86
N ARG A 345 -5.00 15.77 22.86
CA ARG A 345 -5.86 14.66 23.28
C ARG A 345 -6.20 14.72 24.76
N TRP A 346 -5.20 14.91 25.62
CA TRP A 346 -5.44 15.01 27.06
C TRP A 346 -6.27 16.25 27.42
N ASN A 347 -6.11 17.35 26.69
CA ASN A 347 -6.99 18.52 26.84
C ASN A 347 -8.43 18.20 26.43
N ALA A 348 -8.65 17.45 25.35
CA ALA A 348 -9.99 17.02 24.95
C ALA A 348 -10.63 16.10 26.00
N HIS A 349 -9.88 15.13 26.55
CA HIS A 349 -10.35 14.27 27.64
C HIS A 349 -10.68 15.07 28.91
N LYS A 350 -9.84 16.04 29.27
CA LYS A 350 -10.11 16.94 30.40
C LYS A 350 -11.43 17.68 30.22
N ILE A 351 -11.66 18.27 29.05
CA ILE A 351 -12.90 18.95 28.71
C ILE A 351 -14.09 17.99 28.78
N ALA A 352 -13.97 16.79 28.24
CA ALA A 352 -15.03 15.80 28.24
C ALA A 352 -15.42 15.36 29.65
N ILE A 353 -14.45 15.20 30.57
CA ILE A 353 -14.70 14.90 31.97
C ILE A 353 -15.34 16.11 32.67
N GLU A 354 -14.82 17.33 32.46
CA GLU A 354 -15.33 18.56 33.07
C GLU A 354 -16.78 18.87 32.62
N THR A 355 -17.13 18.53 31.39
CA THR A 355 -18.50 18.70 30.85
C THR A 355 -19.43 17.54 31.17
N GLY A 356 -18.95 16.47 31.81
CA GLY A 356 -19.75 15.29 32.15
C GLY A 356 -20.14 14.41 30.94
N VAL A 357 -19.46 14.55 29.80
CA VAL A 357 -19.66 13.72 28.61
C VAL A 357 -19.02 12.36 28.77
N LEU A 358 -17.85 12.29 29.44
CA LEU A 358 -17.13 11.08 29.78
C LEU A 358 -16.77 11.07 31.25
N ASP A 359 -16.70 9.87 31.83
CA ASP A 359 -16.10 9.70 33.15
C ASP A 359 -14.61 9.26 33.05
N ALA A 360 -13.92 9.28 34.21
CA ALA A 360 -12.49 8.97 34.22
C ALA A 360 -12.19 7.50 33.87
N ASP A 361 -13.12 6.57 34.11
CA ASP A 361 -12.93 5.16 33.80
C ASP A 361 -13.22 4.87 32.33
N GLU A 362 -14.15 5.61 31.72
CA GLU A 362 -14.37 5.59 30.26
C GLU A 362 -13.15 6.12 29.51
N VAL A 363 -12.55 7.21 29.96
CA VAL A 363 -11.30 7.73 29.39
C VAL A 363 -10.16 6.71 29.55
N ARG A 364 -10.08 6.02 30.70
CA ARG A 364 -9.08 4.94 30.88
C ARG A 364 -9.28 3.80 29.89
N GLN A 365 -10.53 3.40 29.62
CA GLN A 365 -10.84 2.39 28.62
C GLN A 365 -10.45 2.86 27.20
N ILE A 366 -10.76 4.10 26.85
CA ILE A 366 -10.37 4.71 25.56
C ILE A 366 -8.83 4.70 25.39
N GLU A 367 -8.08 4.93 26.48
CA GLU A 367 -6.62 4.91 26.47
C GLU A 367 -6.02 3.48 26.63
N GLY A 368 -6.86 2.44 26.70
CA GLY A 368 -6.42 1.06 26.88
C GLY A 368 -5.98 0.71 28.29
N TRP A 369 -6.34 1.50 29.27
CA TRP A 369 -6.04 1.25 30.68
C TRP A 369 -7.20 0.56 31.38
N ASN A 370 -6.92 -0.31 32.35
CA ASN A 370 -7.95 -0.92 33.15
C ASN A 370 -8.69 0.12 33.99
N PRO A 371 -10.00 -0.07 34.29
CA PRO A 371 -10.74 0.75 35.25
C PRO A 371 -9.99 0.82 36.58
N ARG A 372 -10.21 1.88 37.32
CA ARG A 372 -9.67 1.99 38.69
C ARG A 372 -10.24 0.83 39.50
N LYS A 373 -9.41 0.18 40.27
CA LYS A 373 -9.92 -0.72 41.30
C LYS A 373 -10.69 0.15 42.26
N GLU A 374 -11.98 -0.14 42.50
CA GLU A 374 -12.72 0.48 43.58
C GLU A 374 -11.91 0.33 44.86
N GLU A 375 -11.47 1.43 45.44
CA GLU A 375 -10.93 1.39 46.80
C GLU A 375 -12.07 0.88 47.72
N PRO A 376 -11.82 -0.11 48.57
CA PRO A 376 -12.84 -0.57 49.51
C PRO A 376 -13.34 0.63 50.28
N ALA A 377 -14.66 0.81 50.30
CA ALA A 377 -15.33 1.93 50.93
C ALA A 377 -14.85 2.05 52.43
N GLY A 378 -13.94 2.99 52.71
CA GLY A 378 -13.38 3.15 54.03
C GLY A 378 -12.14 4.05 54.12
N VAL A 379 -11.42 4.30 53.04
CA VAL A 379 -10.24 5.16 53.09
C VAL A 379 -10.55 6.48 52.36
N ARG A 380 -11.22 7.40 53.03
CA ARG A 380 -11.27 8.81 52.62
C ARG A 380 -9.87 9.39 52.81
N SER A 381 -9.16 9.69 51.72
CA SER A 381 -7.98 10.55 51.82
C SER A 381 -8.36 11.84 52.56
N PRO A 382 -7.58 12.29 53.54
CA PRO A 382 -7.87 13.53 54.22
C PRO A 382 -7.83 14.68 53.20
N ALA A 383 -8.85 15.50 53.22
CA ALA A 383 -8.91 16.73 52.43
C ALA A 383 -7.66 17.59 52.70
N PRO A 384 -7.06 18.24 51.68
CA PRO A 384 -5.92 19.12 51.92
C PRO A 384 -6.28 20.16 52.97
N ALA A 385 -5.48 20.24 54.03
CA ALA A 385 -5.65 21.19 55.11
C ALA A 385 -5.63 22.62 54.57
N ASN A 386 -6.72 23.32 54.78
CA ASN A 386 -6.87 24.73 54.50
C ASN A 386 -5.80 25.51 55.30
N GLN A 387 -4.77 26.00 54.66
CA GLN A 387 -3.81 26.88 55.30
C GLN A 387 -4.50 28.21 55.53
N GLY A 388 -4.90 28.36 56.78
CA GLY A 388 -5.60 29.55 57.27
C GLY A 388 -4.80 30.82 57.07
N GLU A 389 -5.55 31.86 56.83
CA GLU A 389 -5.17 33.25 56.83
C GLU A 389 -4.27 33.61 58.01
N GLN A 390 -3.05 34.06 57.72
CA GLN A 390 -2.29 34.86 58.66
C GLN A 390 -2.71 36.29 58.48
N SER A 391 -3.54 36.77 59.44
CA SER A 391 -3.84 38.15 59.65
C SER A 391 -2.62 38.89 60.24
N HIS A 392 -2.12 39.86 59.52
CA HIS A 392 -1.21 40.85 60.07
C HIS A 392 -1.96 41.86 60.85
N VAL A 393 -1.56 42.05 62.16
CA VAL A 393 -1.65 43.23 62.93
C VAL A 393 -0.32 43.93 62.97
#